data_8efd5048632ee3ceaab804c7a878e334
#
_entry.id   8efd5048632ee3ceaab804c7a878e334
#
_cell.length_a   1.000
_cell.length_b   1.000
_cell.length_c   1.000
_cell.angle_alpha   90.00
_cell.angle_beta   90.00
_cell.angle_gamma   90.00
#
_symmetry.space_group_name_H-M   'P 1'
#
loop_
_entity.id
_entity.type
_entity.pdbx_description
1 polymer ?
#
loop_
_entity_poly.entity_id
_entity_poly.type
_entity_poly.pdbx_seq_one_letter_code
_entity_poly.pdbx_strand_id
1 'polypeptide(L)'
;MKLIRISQALRSLKKLSDEIRYADCFGEKQFTSGLIAFRPTKKSNPKQINHADKDVVCHVIKGSGRLRIDGKRFPLRPGTICHIPKGTPHDFAAGKSEDLILFFSLIKTH
;
A
#
# COMPACT_ATOMS: atom_id res chain seq x y z
N MET A 1 -8.52 -14.28 -18.33
CA MET A 1 -7.82 -12.99 -18.24
C MET A 1 -8.72 -11.99 -17.54
N LYS A 2 -8.16 -11.17 -16.69
CA LYS A 2 -8.91 -10.13 -15.97
C LYS A 2 -8.24 -8.78 -16.22
N LEU A 3 -9.04 -7.77 -16.52
CA LEU A 3 -8.55 -6.44 -16.85
C LEU A 3 -9.32 -5.42 -16.03
N ILE A 4 -8.61 -4.60 -15.25
CA ILE A 4 -9.24 -3.62 -14.36
C ILE A 4 -8.64 -2.24 -14.64
N ARG A 5 -9.52 -1.23 -14.72
CA ARG A 5 -9.07 0.15 -14.84
C ARG A 5 -8.92 0.76 -13.44
N ILE A 6 -7.77 1.37 -13.19
CA ILE A 6 -7.47 1.99 -11.90
C ILE A 6 -8.52 3.03 -11.53
N SER A 7 -8.94 3.86 -12.50
CA SER A 7 -9.93 4.90 -12.26
C SER A 7 -11.27 4.35 -11.75
N GLN A 8 -11.67 3.17 -12.23
CA GLN A 8 -12.88 2.52 -11.75
C GLN A 8 -12.70 1.90 -10.37
N ALA A 9 -11.55 1.24 -10.14
CA ALA A 9 -11.27 0.62 -8.85
C ALA A 9 -11.20 1.67 -7.73
N LEU A 10 -10.69 2.85 -8.00
CA LEU A 10 -10.63 3.93 -7.03
C LEU A 10 -12.01 4.46 -6.60
N ARG A 11 -13.05 4.23 -7.41
CA ARG A 11 -14.42 4.62 -7.06
C ARG A 11 -15.11 3.66 -6.10
N SER A 12 -14.58 2.46 -5.93
CA SER A 12 -15.21 1.42 -5.13
C SER A 12 -14.30 0.89 -4.02
N LEU A 13 -13.45 1.74 -3.49
CA LEU A 13 -12.57 1.37 -2.37
C LEU A 13 -13.40 1.07 -1.13
N LYS A 14 -13.01 0.00 -0.44
CA LYS A 14 -13.61 -0.41 0.82
C LYS A 14 -12.85 0.20 1.98
N LYS A 15 -13.55 0.57 3.03
CA LYS A 15 -12.93 1.11 4.22
C LYS A 15 -12.33 -0.02 5.06
N LEU A 16 -11.04 0.06 5.33
CA LEU A 16 -10.36 -0.82 6.28
C LEU A 16 -10.26 -0.17 7.66
N SER A 17 -9.98 1.13 7.68
CA SER A 17 -9.93 1.96 8.88
C SER A 17 -10.27 3.40 8.48
N ASP A 18 -10.26 4.33 9.43
CA ASP A 18 -10.48 5.74 9.12
C ASP A 18 -9.43 6.29 8.15
N GLU A 19 -8.26 5.70 8.15
CA GLU A 19 -7.11 6.18 7.38
C GLU A 19 -6.83 5.36 6.13
N ILE A 20 -7.36 4.14 6.03
CA ILE A 20 -7.00 3.20 4.97
C ILE A 20 -8.23 2.70 4.23
N ARG A 21 -8.17 2.76 2.89
CA ARG A 21 -9.15 2.17 1.99
C ARG A 21 -8.43 1.29 0.99
N TYR A 22 -9.11 0.28 0.48
CA TYR A 22 -8.47 -0.69 -0.41
C TYR A 22 -9.47 -1.28 -1.41
N ALA A 23 -8.92 -1.86 -2.48
CA ALA A 23 -9.67 -2.68 -3.42
C ALA A 23 -8.79 -3.85 -3.86
N ASP A 24 -9.29 -5.07 -3.69
CA ASP A 24 -8.61 -6.25 -4.22
C ASP A 24 -8.91 -6.33 -5.72
N CYS A 25 -7.88 -6.36 -6.54
CA CYS A 25 -8.02 -6.43 -8.00
C CYS A 25 -7.86 -7.85 -8.50
N PHE A 26 -6.82 -8.55 -8.06
CA PHE A 26 -6.54 -9.93 -8.46
C PHE A 26 -6.24 -10.76 -7.23
N GLY A 27 -6.90 -11.92 -7.12
CA GLY A 27 -6.65 -12.87 -6.05
C GLY A 27 -6.35 -14.23 -6.63
N GLU A 28 -5.14 -14.73 -6.40
CA GLU A 28 -4.69 -16.03 -6.80
C GLU A 28 -4.09 -16.77 -5.60
N LYS A 29 -3.80 -18.05 -5.77
CA LYS A 29 -3.29 -18.87 -4.69
C LYS A 29 -1.95 -18.36 -4.14
N GLN A 30 -1.10 -17.81 -5.01
CA GLN A 30 0.24 -17.40 -4.64
C GLN A 30 0.43 -15.90 -4.52
N PHE A 31 -0.54 -15.11 -4.97
CA PHE A 31 -0.45 -13.66 -4.85
C PHE A 31 -1.83 -13.01 -4.78
N THR A 32 -1.86 -11.84 -4.19
CA THR A 32 -3.01 -10.94 -4.21
C THR A 32 -2.51 -9.57 -4.61
N SER A 33 -3.21 -8.92 -5.52
CA SER A 33 -2.87 -7.57 -5.96
C SER A 33 -4.07 -6.65 -5.85
N GLY A 34 -3.81 -5.39 -5.57
CA GLY A 34 -4.88 -4.43 -5.44
C GLY A 34 -4.39 -3.00 -5.28
N LEU A 35 -5.32 -2.14 -4.93
CA LEU A 35 -5.05 -0.74 -4.65
C LEU A 35 -5.28 -0.49 -3.17
N ILE A 36 -4.43 0.37 -2.59
CA ILE A 36 -4.59 0.82 -1.23
C ILE A 36 -4.38 2.33 -1.20
N ALA A 37 -5.25 3.03 -0.48
CA ALA A 37 -5.20 4.47 -0.32
C ALA A 37 -5.04 4.81 1.15
N PHE A 38 -4.02 5.58 1.46
CA PHE A 38 -3.78 6.12 2.80
C PHE A 38 -4.22 7.57 2.81
N ARG A 39 -5.09 7.93 3.75
CA ARG A 39 -5.53 9.31 3.95
C ARG A 39 -4.55 10.06 4.81
N PRO A 40 -4.41 11.38 4.63
CA PRO A 40 -3.62 12.19 5.54
C PRO A 40 -4.11 11.99 6.99
N THR A 41 -3.16 11.86 7.91
CA THR A 41 -3.44 11.65 9.32
C THR A 41 -2.57 12.56 10.16
N LYS A 42 -3.07 12.95 11.33
CA LYS A 42 -2.28 13.70 12.32
C LYS A 42 -1.39 12.78 13.15
N LYS A 43 -1.55 11.48 13.04
CA LYS A 43 -0.73 10.52 13.78
C LYS A 43 0.68 10.49 13.20
N SER A 44 1.67 10.76 14.05
CA SER A 44 3.07 10.75 13.61
C SER A 44 3.61 9.34 13.40
N ASN A 45 3.10 8.36 14.16
CA ASN A 45 3.58 6.98 14.12
C ASN A 45 2.39 6.02 14.06
N PRO A 46 1.84 5.76 12.87
CA PRO A 46 0.79 4.76 12.74
C PRO A 46 1.31 3.36 13.07
N LYS A 47 0.39 2.46 13.37
CA LYS A 47 0.71 1.08 13.69
C LYS A 47 1.39 0.40 12.51
N GLN A 48 2.51 -0.25 12.76
CA GLN A 48 3.24 -0.97 11.71
C GLN A 48 2.51 -2.26 11.32
N ILE A 49 2.59 -2.56 10.04
CA ILE A 49 2.05 -3.77 9.44
C ILE A 49 3.20 -4.75 9.21
N ASN A 50 2.90 -6.04 9.34
CA ASN A 50 3.88 -7.10 9.14
C ASN A 50 3.18 -8.27 8.45
N HIS A 51 3.72 -8.72 7.35
CA HIS A 51 3.26 -9.92 6.65
C HIS A 51 4.26 -11.05 6.89
N ALA A 52 3.86 -12.03 7.71
CA ALA A 52 4.79 -13.07 8.16
C ALA A 52 5.27 -13.97 7.03
N ASP A 53 4.44 -14.23 6.03
CA ASP A 53 4.71 -15.21 4.96
C ASP A 53 4.65 -14.63 3.55
N LYS A 54 4.56 -13.30 3.42
CA LYS A 54 4.38 -12.67 2.12
C LYS A 54 5.33 -11.51 1.92
N ASP A 55 5.91 -11.44 0.74
CA ASP A 55 6.62 -10.26 0.29
C ASP A 55 5.62 -9.23 -0.22
N VAL A 56 5.94 -7.96 -0.06
CA VAL A 56 5.14 -6.85 -0.57
C VAL A 56 5.92 -6.16 -1.68
N VAL A 57 5.27 -5.98 -2.83
CA VAL A 57 5.78 -5.13 -3.90
C VAL A 57 4.78 -4.01 -4.09
N CYS A 58 5.25 -2.76 -4.07
CA CYS A 58 4.40 -1.60 -4.18
C CYS A 58 4.85 -0.68 -5.29
N HIS A 59 3.89 -0.05 -5.94
CA HIS A 59 4.11 1.01 -6.92
C HIS A 59 3.26 2.21 -6.51
N VAL A 60 3.90 3.34 -6.25
CA VAL A 60 3.19 4.58 -5.92
C VAL A 60 2.56 5.14 -7.19
N ILE A 61 1.24 5.22 -7.22
CA ILE A 61 0.49 5.67 -8.39
C ILE A 61 0.18 7.15 -8.29
N LYS A 62 -0.23 7.61 -7.11
CA LYS A 62 -0.70 8.98 -6.94
C LYS A 62 -0.43 9.45 -5.51
N GLY A 63 -0.22 10.76 -5.38
CA GLY A 63 0.01 11.39 -4.09
C GLY A 63 1.44 11.26 -3.63
N SER A 64 1.70 11.80 -2.45
CA SER A 64 3.01 11.74 -1.82
C SER A 64 2.86 11.30 -0.37
N GLY A 65 3.95 10.83 0.19
CA GLY A 65 3.94 10.36 1.56
C GLY A 65 5.29 9.76 1.93
N ARG A 66 5.26 8.80 2.84
CA ARG A 66 6.47 8.13 3.30
C ARG A 66 6.24 6.66 3.62
N LEU A 67 7.32 5.90 3.50
CA LEU A 67 7.44 4.55 4.04
C LEU A 67 8.39 4.61 5.23
N ARG A 68 7.99 4.04 6.37
CA ARG A 68 8.86 3.88 7.52
C ARG A 68 9.18 2.40 7.69
N ILE A 69 10.47 2.08 7.73
CA ILE A 69 10.98 0.72 7.84
C ILE A 69 12.33 0.76 8.55
N ASP A 70 12.53 -0.13 9.52
CA ASP A 70 13.76 -0.21 10.33
C ASP A 70 14.15 1.15 10.94
N GLY A 71 13.17 1.91 11.43
CA GLY A 71 13.40 3.22 12.02
C GLY A 71 13.77 4.32 11.03
N LYS A 72 13.85 4.01 9.75
CA LYS A 72 14.18 4.97 8.69
C LYS A 72 12.92 5.37 7.92
N ARG A 73 12.90 6.61 7.42
CA ARG A 73 11.80 7.14 6.62
C ARG A 73 12.27 7.41 5.21
N PHE A 74 11.49 6.92 4.26
CA PHE A 74 11.77 7.09 2.84
C PHE A 74 10.62 7.85 2.19
N PRO A 75 10.90 8.96 1.48
CA PRO A 75 9.84 9.70 0.81
C PRO A 75 9.28 8.90 -0.35
N LEU A 76 7.97 9.02 -0.56
CA LEU A 76 7.27 8.35 -1.64
C LEU A 76 6.66 9.37 -2.58
N ARG A 77 6.86 9.16 -3.88
CA ARG A 77 6.30 9.97 -4.95
C ARG A 77 5.80 9.06 -6.06
N PRO A 78 4.88 9.52 -6.92
CA PRO A 78 4.42 8.72 -8.05
C PRO A 78 5.59 8.20 -8.88
N GLY A 79 5.52 6.93 -9.26
CA GLY A 79 6.59 6.25 -9.98
C GLY A 79 7.60 5.54 -9.10
N THR A 80 7.49 5.65 -7.78
CA THR A 80 8.36 4.92 -6.86
C THR A 80 7.89 3.46 -6.74
N ILE A 81 8.83 2.54 -6.83
CA ILE A 81 8.57 1.10 -6.65
C ILE A 81 9.38 0.64 -5.44
N CYS A 82 8.76 -0.17 -4.58
CA CYS A 82 9.48 -0.72 -3.43
C CYS A 82 9.14 -2.20 -3.22
N HIS A 83 10.09 -2.92 -2.63
CA HIS A 83 9.94 -4.30 -2.23
C HIS A 83 10.21 -4.40 -0.74
N ILE A 84 9.25 -4.95 0.00
CA ILE A 84 9.37 -5.16 1.44
C ILE A 84 9.35 -6.67 1.68
N PRO A 85 10.47 -7.25 2.14
CA PRO A 85 10.52 -8.69 2.40
C PRO A 85 9.55 -9.12 3.50
N LYS A 86 9.08 -10.36 3.43
CA LYS A 86 8.23 -10.93 4.47
C LYS A 86 8.85 -10.76 5.85
N GLY A 87 7.99 -10.58 6.85
CA GLY A 87 8.43 -10.43 8.23
C GLY A 87 9.02 -9.08 8.60
N THR A 88 9.03 -8.11 7.70
CA THR A 88 9.59 -6.79 7.96
C THR A 88 8.48 -5.82 8.37
N PRO A 89 8.46 -5.33 9.62
CA PRO A 89 7.48 -4.34 10.05
C PRO A 89 7.67 -3.03 9.30
N HIS A 90 6.56 -2.45 8.85
CA HIS A 90 6.59 -1.21 8.08
C HIS A 90 5.27 -0.46 8.24
N ASP A 91 5.27 0.82 7.88
CA ASP A 91 4.05 1.59 7.74
C ASP A 91 4.19 2.64 6.65
N PHE A 92 3.05 2.96 6.05
CA PHE A 92 2.92 4.01 5.05
C PHE A 92 2.10 5.15 5.65
N ALA A 93 2.42 6.35 5.28
CA ALA A 93 1.61 7.51 5.63
C ALA A 93 1.55 8.48 4.47
N ALA A 94 0.36 9.05 4.25
CA ALA A 94 0.16 10.09 3.27
C ALA A 94 0.77 11.40 3.75
N GLY A 95 1.11 12.27 2.81
CA GLY A 95 1.45 13.65 3.11
C GLY A 95 0.22 14.43 3.60
N LYS A 96 0.38 15.74 3.80
CA LYS A 96 -0.64 16.54 4.47
C LYS A 96 -1.85 16.90 3.61
N SER A 97 -1.72 16.86 2.29
CA SER A 97 -2.71 17.48 1.40
C SER A 97 -3.47 16.52 0.51
N GLU A 98 -3.05 15.27 0.39
CA GLU A 98 -3.71 14.32 -0.51
C GLU A 98 -3.48 12.88 -0.09
N ASP A 99 -4.35 11.99 -0.58
CA ASP A 99 -4.20 10.57 -0.34
C ASP A 99 -2.95 10.02 -1.04
N LEU A 100 -2.29 9.08 -0.41
CA LEU A 100 -1.22 8.28 -1.01
C LEU A 100 -1.83 7.00 -1.54
N ILE A 101 -1.72 6.77 -2.85
CA ILE A 101 -2.32 5.61 -3.49
C ILE A 101 -1.23 4.72 -4.06
N LEU A 102 -1.27 3.46 -3.65
CA LEU A 102 -0.33 2.44 -4.09
C LEU A 102 -1.07 1.33 -4.82
N PHE A 103 -0.45 0.81 -5.88
CA PHE A 103 -0.76 -0.53 -6.35
C PHE A 103 0.18 -1.49 -5.61
N PHE A 104 -0.37 -2.53 -5.01
CA PHE A 104 0.42 -3.48 -4.23
C PHE A 104 0.21 -4.90 -4.72
N SER A 105 1.21 -5.74 -4.49
CA SER A 105 1.11 -7.18 -4.62
C SER A 105 1.66 -7.82 -3.35
N LEU A 106 0.89 -8.75 -2.80
CA LEU A 106 1.32 -9.61 -1.71
C LEU A 106 1.64 -10.96 -2.33
N ILE A 107 2.91 -11.35 -2.25
CA ILE A 107 3.41 -12.55 -2.92
C ILE A 107 3.82 -13.56 -1.87
N LYS A 108 3.18 -14.73 -1.91
CA LYS A 108 3.52 -15.81 -0.99
C LYS A 108 4.87 -16.40 -1.38
N THR A 109 5.78 -16.44 -0.43
CA THR A 109 7.11 -17.00 -0.64
C THR A 109 7.33 -18.18 0.29
N HIS A 110 8.11 -19.14 -0.19
CA HIS A 110 8.42 -20.37 0.54
C HIS A 110 9.61 -20.21 1.47
#